data_9bd326281a0b35a44f14d1db92fff06e
#
_entry.id   9bd326281a0b35a44f14d1db92fff06e
#
_cell.length_a   1.000
_cell.length_b   1.000
_cell.length_c   1.000
_cell.angle_alpha   90.00
_cell.angle_beta   90.00
_cell.angle_gamma   90.00
#
_symmetry.space_group_name_H-M   'P 1'
#
loop_
_entity.id
_entity.type
_entity.pdbx_description
1 polymer ?
#
loop_
_entity_poly.entity_id
_entity_poly.type
_entity_poly.pdbx_seq_one_letter_code
_entity_poly.pdbx_strand_id
1 'polypeptide(L)'
;MNAKKLFALLLVFALLISLCACVAQDAPGSGEEVTVTDMVGRAVMVKPGSYKRVVCIGAGALRMYSYIGDVALLAGVEDIDNTTLTERPMMFDSVARPYVLAFGEAFTKLPSCGVGGPMAQAAEAEKILACNPDIVISEFEDVEKSDALQQQLGVPVITLGAGTDGVFDAKFAGSMTLLGKIFAREDKAAQLVKFVADERAAIEARVANIPEADKPSVYICGLGNWGTTNHLMTAEDYISFRVAGVKNVISGLGIQGIGPIEEEKFVDLGEKMDIMILDAAAVKNIKPLYAEDPGMFDTCKAWQNGEVYLEMAYNAYYTNYEIALINTWFIAKTVYPDAFGDIDLTAKTNEVTRKFLGTELATAIFACPSSFGGYGKLDTDTFFH
;
A
#
# COMPACT_ATOMS: atom_id res chain seq x y z
N MET A 1 9.52 -10.60 -72.04
CA MET A 1 9.97 -10.50 -70.65
C MET A 1 10.63 -11.80 -70.29
N ASN A 2 11.93 -11.81 -69.99
CA ASN A 2 12.70 -13.07 -69.83
C ASN A 2 12.27 -13.82 -68.58
N ALA A 3 12.11 -15.14 -68.68
CA ALA A 3 11.70 -16.04 -67.60
C ALA A 3 12.44 -15.82 -66.27
N LYS A 4 13.70 -15.37 -66.32
CA LYS A 4 14.51 -15.00 -65.15
C LYS A 4 14.00 -13.78 -64.42
N LYS A 5 13.38 -12.78 -65.11
CA LYS A 5 12.78 -11.62 -64.48
C LYS A 5 11.42 -11.90 -63.85
N LEU A 6 10.68 -12.85 -64.44
CA LEU A 6 9.41 -13.33 -63.88
C LEU A 6 9.63 -14.12 -62.58
N PHE A 7 10.69 -14.96 -62.53
CA PHE A 7 11.06 -15.70 -61.36
C PHE A 7 11.59 -14.85 -60.20
N ALA A 8 12.34 -13.80 -60.52
CA ALA A 8 12.80 -12.81 -59.55
C ALA A 8 11.63 -11.96 -58.98
N LEU A 9 10.62 -11.65 -59.78
CA LEU A 9 9.44 -10.89 -59.34
C LEU A 9 8.53 -11.77 -58.46
N LEU A 10 8.37 -13.07 -58.74
CA LEU A 10 7.67 -14.03 -57.91
C LEU A 10 8.36 -14.30 -56.57
N LEU A 11 9.70 -14.34 -56.53
CA LEU A 11 10.46 -14.48 -55.30
C LEU A 11 10.38 -13.24 -54.40
N VAL A 12 10.38 -12.04 -54.97
CA VAL A 12 10.20 -10.80 -54.19
C VAL A 12 8.78 -10.68 -53.66
N PHE A 13 7.76 -11.16 -54.42
CA PHE A 13 6.37 -11.16 -53.94
C PHE A 13 6.14 -12.23 -52.86
N ALA A 14 6.82 -13.37 -52.91
CA ALA A 14 6.79 -14.40 -51.86
C ALA A 14 7.53 -13.94 -50.59
N LEU A 15 8.62 -13.14 -50.71
CA LEU A 15 9.30 -12.55 -49.53
C LEU A 15 8.50 -11.41 -48.90
N LEU A 16 7.72 -10.65 -49.67
CA LEU A 16 6.85 -9.59 -49.15
C LEU A 16 5.60 -10.13 -48.43
N ILE A 17 5.13 -11.32 -48.81
CA ILE A 17 4.02 -12.00 -48.11
C ILE A 17 4.49 -12.66 -46.82
N SER A 18 5.76 -13.09 -46.69
CA SER A 18 6.32 -13.64 -45.45
C SER A 18 6.75 -12.60 -44.43
N LEU A 19 6.79 -11.28 -44.77
CA LEU A 19 7.08 -10.18 -43.83
C LEU A 19 5.81 -9.51 -43.29
N CYS A 20 4.60 -9.91 -43.73
CA CYS A 20 3.32 -9.44 -43.17
C CYS A 20 2.64 -10.48 -42.28
N ALA A 21 3.30 -11.57 -41.91
CA ALA A 21 2.97 -12.29 -40.71
C ALA A 21 3.62 -11.60 -39.49
N CYS A 22 3.32 -10.31 -39.26
CA CYS A 22 3.19 -9.85 -37.90
C CYS A 22 2.13 -10.75 -37.29
N VAL A 23 2.57 -11.74 -36.53
CA VAL A 23 1.76 -12.39 -35.52
C VAL A 23 1.30 -11.20 -34.66
N ALA A 24 0.10 -10.67 -34.92
CA ALA A 24 -0.68 -10.10 -33.88
C ALA A 24 -0.70 -11.22 -32.84
N GLN A 25 0.08 -11.09 -31.80
CA GLN A 25 -0.12 -11.83 -30.57
C GLN A 25 -1.51 -11.38 -30.16
N ASP A 26 -2.51 -12.21 -30.50
CA ASP A 26 -3.86 -12.00 -30.00
C ASP A 26 -3.71 -11.82 -28.50
N ALA A 27 -4.04 -10.65 -28.01
CA ALA A 27 -4.35 -10.47 -26.60
C ALA A 27 -5.31 -11.63 -26.27
N PRO A 28 -5.07 -12.41 -25.20
CA PRO A 28 -5.86 -13.59 -24.91
C PRO A 28 -7.32 -13.22 -25.05
N GLY A 29 -8.03 -13.90 -25.93
CA GLY A 29 -9.40 -13.55 -26.31
C GLY A 29 -10.24 -13.45 -25.06
N SER A 30 -10.89 -12.32 -24.82
CA SER A 30 -11.78 -12.09 -23.71
C SER A 30 -12.81 -13.21 -23.64
N GLY A 31 -12.62 -14.20 -22.76
CA GLY A 31 -13.63 -15.21 -22.51
C GLY A 31 -13.20 -16.68 -22.40
N GLU A 32 -11.94 -17.04 -22.64
CA GLU A 32 -11.50 -18.42 -22.36
C GLU A 32 -11.31 -18.61 -20.86
N GLU A 33 -11.88 -19.69 -20.31
CA GLU A 33 -11.72 -20.02 -18.89
C GLU A 33 -10.31 -20.52 -18.62
N VAL A 34 -9.69 -19.95 -17.59
CA VAL A 34 -8.39 -20.40 -17.09
C VAL A 34 -8.45 -20.62 -15.59
N THR A 35 -7.63 -21.53 -15.10
CA THR A 35 -7.44 -21.69 -13.66
C THR A 35 -6.33 -20.77 -13.18
N VAL A 36 -6.58 -20.01 -12.13
CA VAL A 36 -5.57 -19.25 -11.38
C VAL A 36 -5.43 -19.82 -9.98
N THR A 37 -4.25 -19.66 -9.40
CA THR A 37 -4.05 -19.93 -7.97
C THR A 37 -4.11 -18.59 -7.24
N ASP A 38 -5.03 -18.47 -6.28
CA ASP A 38 -5.13 -17.25 -5.46
C ASP A 38 -4.08 -17.24 -4.33
N MET A 39 -4.05 -16.17 -3.54
CA MET A 39 -2.96 -15.95 -2.57
C MET A 39 -3.07 -16.82 -1.31
N VAL A 40 -4.18 -17.55 -1.14
CA VAL A 40 -4.33 -18.59 -0.11
C VAL A 40 -4.19 -20.01 -0.68
N GLY A 41 -3.79 -20.13 -1.95
CA GLY A 41 -3.48 -21.41 -2.60
C GLY A 41 -4.67 -22.12 -3.22
N ARG A 42 -5.84 -21.48 -3.34
CA ARG A 42 -7.03 -22.06 -3.99
C ARG A 42 -6.90 -22.01 -5.51
N ALA A 43 -7.31 -23.09 -6.18
CA ALA A 43 -7.45 -23.11 -7.63
C ALA A 43 -8.84 -22.59 -8.02
N VAL A 44 -8.90 -21.42 -8.64
CA VAL A 44 -10.16 -20.74 -9.01
C VAL A 44 -10.24 -20.59 -10.53
N MET A 45 -11.38 -20.99 -11.11
CA MET A 45 -11.65 -20.76 -12.53
C MET A 45 -12.09 -19.32 -12.77
N VAL A 46 -11.45 -18.66 -13.72
CA VAL A 46 -11.74 -17.26 -14.09
C VAL A 46 -11.77 -17.08 -15.60
N LYS A 47 -12.41 -16.00 -16.05
CA LYS A 47 -12.46 -15.56 -17.45
C LYS A 47 -11.73 -14.21 -17.59
N PRO A 48 -10.41 -14.19 -17.83
CA PRO A 48 -9.63 -12.97 -17.87
C PRO A 48 -10.23 -11.91 -18.81
N GLY A 49 -10.28 -10.66 -18.33
CA GLY A 49 -10.78 -9.50 -19.09
C GLY A 49 -12.28 -9.46 -19.36
N SER A 50 -13.05 -10.46 -18.90
CA SER A 50 -14.51 -10.51 -19.16
C SER A 50 -15.36 -9.81 -18.09
N TYR A 51 -14.83 -9.61 -16.88
CA TYR A 51 -15.58 -9.11 -15.74
C TYR A 51 -16.01 -7.65 -15.90
N LYS A 52 -17.26 -7.38 -15.51
CA LYS A 52 -17.91 -6.05 -15.63
C LYS A 52 -18.53 -5.55 -14.32
N ARG A 53 -18.65 -6.42 -13.32
CA ARG A 53 -19.33 -6.13 -12.06
C ARG A 53 -18.49 -6.68 -10.90
N VAL A 54 -17.50 -5.89 -10.47
CA VAL A 54 -16.54 -6.27 -9.45
C VAL A 54 -17.00 -5.79 -8.08
N VAL A 55 -16.91 -6.65 -7.07
CA VAL A 55 -17.07 -6.27 -5.66
C VAL A 55 -15.76 -6.59 -4.94
N CYS A 56 -15.29 -5.67 -4.12
CA CYS A 56 -14.11 -5.83 -3.27
C CYS A 56 -14.54 -5.83 -1.80
N ILE A 57 -14.05 -6.80 -1.01
CA ILE A 57 -14.42 -6.98 0.39
C ILE A 57 -13.20 -7.23 1.28
N GLY A 58 -13.28 -6.72 2.48
CA GLY A 58 -12.19 -6.85 3.47
C GLY A 58 -11.13 -5.77 3.35
N ALA A 59 -10.37 -5.63 4.43
CA ALA A 59 -9.43 -4.53 4.61
C ALA A 59 -8.29 -4.57 3.56
N GLY A 60 -8.29 -3.64 2.61
CA GLY A 60 -7.26 -3.52 1.58
C GLY A 60 -7.63 -4.05 0.20
N ALA A 61 -8.68 -4.88 0.05
CA ALA A 61 -9.08 -5.43 -1.24
C ALA A 61 -9.39 -4.34 -2.28
N LEU A 62 -10.24 -3.37 -1.94
CA LEU A 62 -10.58 -2.25 -2.83
C LEU A 62 -9.36 -1.40 -3.16
N ARG A 63 -8.47 -1.17 -2.20
CA ARG A 63 -7.21 -0.45 -2.43
C ARG A 63 -6.35 -1.17 -3.45
N MET A 64 -6.04 -2.46 -3.25
CA MET A 64 -5.22 -3.24 -4.18
C MET A 64 -5.87 -3.37 -5.56
N TYR A 65 -7.19 -3.56 -5.61
CA TYR A 65 -7.92 -3.53 -6.88
C TYR A 65 -7.75 -2.19 -7.60
N SER A 66 -7.82 -1.07 -6.88
CA SER A 66 -7.69 0.28 -7.46
C SER A 66 -6.33 0.54 -8.14
N TYR A 67 -5.28 -0.17 -7.73
CA TYR A 67 -3.97 -0.04 -8.37
C TYR A 67 -3.94 -0.67 -9.77
N ILE A 68 -4.66 -1.75 -10.01
CA ILE A 68 -4.61 -2.53 -11.25
C ILE A 68 -5.91 -2.42 -12.04
N GLY A 69 -7.04 -2.63 -11.38
CA GLY A 69 -8.37 -2.71 -11.96
C GLY A 69 -8.89 -1.37 -12.53
N ASP A 70 -10.14 -1.40 -12.92
CA ASP A 70 -10.87 -0.22 -13.37
C ASP A 70 -12.02 0.04 -12.40
N VAL A 71 -11.95 1.14 -11.67
CA VAL A 71 -12.97 1.51 -10.68
C VAL A 71 -14.37 1.70 -11.30
N ALA A 72 -14.45 1.94 -12.61
CA ALA A 72 -15.72 2.00 -13.33
C ALA A 72 -16.44 0.64 -13.41
N LEU A 73 -15.74 -0.47 -13.14
CA LEU A 73 -16.32 -1.82 -13.10
C LEU A 73 -16.83 -2.22 -11.72
N LEU A 74 -16.66 -1.38 -10.70
CA LEU A 74 -17.18 -1.67 -9.36
C LEU A 74 -18.70 -1.70 -9.37
N ALA A 75 -19.26 -2.74 -8.78
CA ALA A 75 -20.72 -2.96 -8.65
C ALA A 75 -21.24 -2.60 -7.26
N GLY A 76 -20.36 -2.51 -6.27
CA GLY A 76 -20.64 -2.15 -4.90
C GLY A 76 -19.37 -1.79 -4.15
N VAL A 77 -19.51 -1.14 -3.01
CA VAL A 77 -18.42 -0.72 -2.13
C VAL A 77 -18.80 -0.98 -0.68
N GLU A 78 -17.83 -1.32 0.17
CA GLU A 78 -18.06 -1.40 1.61
C GLU A 78 -18.35 0.00 2.19
N ASP A 79 -19.24 0.09 3.19
CA ASP A 79 -19.69 1.37 3.77
C ASP A 79 -18.53 2.22 4.30
N ILE A 80 -17.48 1.60 4.83
CA ILE A 80 -16.28 2.30 5.33
C ILE A 80 -15.64 3.19 4.25
N ASP A 81 -15.75 2.84 2.98
CA ASP A 81 -15.16 3.56 1.85
C ASP A 81 -16.12 4.57 1.20
N ASN A 82 -17.40 4.56 1.59
CA ASN A 82 -18.36 5.55 1.17
C ASN A 82 -18.46 6.69 2.19
N THR A 83 -17.70 7.73 1.99
CA THR A 83 -17.55 8.85 2.94
C THR A 83 -18.81 9.71 3.12
N THR A 84 -19.88 9.48 2.35
CA THR A 84 -21.15 10.20 2.50
C THR A 84 -22.12 9.54 3.49
N LEU A 85 -21.86 8.29 3.86
CA LEU A 85 -22.69 7.58 4.84
C LEU A 85 -22.34 8.03 6.26
N THR A 86 -23.35 8.31 7.08
CA THR A 86 -23.22 8.72 8.48
C THR A 86 -23.13 7.52 9.43
N GLU A 87 -23.74 6.39 9.06
CA GLU A 87 -23.72 5.15 9.84
C GLU A 87 -22.72 4.15 9.23
N ARG A 88 -21.44 4.37 9.48
CA ARG A 88 -20.33 3.53 9.00
C ARG A 88 -19.14 3.59 9.95
N PRO A 89 -18.16 2.68 9.83
CA PRO A 89 -16.89 2.79 10.56
C PRO A 89 -16.12 4.04 10.12
N MET A 90 -16.02 5.07 10.99
CA MET A 90 -15.37 6.36 10.67
C MET A 90 -13.98 6.51 11.31
N MET A 91 -13.46 5.49 11.99
CA MET A 91 -12.22 5.61 12.77
C MET A 91 -10.98 6.00 11.95
N PHE A 92 -11.03 5.82 10.64
CA PHE A 92 -9.93 6.16 9.73
C PHE A 92 -10.19 7.39 8.85
N ASP A 93 -11.23 8.14 9.09
CA ASP A 93 -11.59 9.31 8.26
C ASP A 93 -10.56 10.45 8.34
N SER A 94 -9.88 10.57 9.47
CA SER A 94 -8.81 11.54 9.65
C SER A 94 -7.49 11.14 8.97
N VAL A 95 -7.32 9.88 8.60
CA VAL A 95 -6.10 9.35 8.00
C VAL A 95 -6.20 9.39 6.49
N ALA A 96 -5.17 9.89 5.82
CA ALA A 96 -5.13 9.89 4.37
C ALA A 96 -5.16 8.45 3.83
N ARG A 97 -6.22 8.13 3.08
CA ARG A 97 -6.36 6.91 2.32
C ARG A 97 -6.30 7.28 0.83
N PRO A 98 -5.13 7.18 0.17
CA PRO A 98 -4.93 7.74 -1.17
C PRO A 98 -5.92 7.21 -2.22
N TYR A 99 -6.29 5.93 -2.17
CA TYR A 99 -7.30 5.37 -3.08
C TYR A 99 -8.69 6.02 -2.90
N VAL A 100 -9.06 6.41 -1.66
CA VAL A 100 -10.30 7.15 -1.39
C VAL A 100 -10.19 8.60 -1.86
N LEU A 101 -9.01 9.22 -1.70
CA LEU A 101 -8.76 10.57 -2.25
C LEU A 101 -8.84 10.58 -3.78
N ALA A 102 -8.36 9.49 -4.44
CA ALA A 102 -8.40 9.38 -5.90
C ALA A 102 -9.79 9.06 -6.45
N PHE A 103 -10.53 8.17 -5.81
CA PHE A 103 -11.74 7.56 -6.38
C PHE A 103 -12.99 7.68 -5.51
N GLY A 104 -12.91 8.33 -4.37
CA GLY A 104 -14.02 8.39 -3.40
C GLY A 104 -15.33 8.94 -3.98
N GLU A 105 -15.26 9.89 -4.92
CA GLU A 105 -16.47 10.38 -5.60
C GLU A 105 -17.21 9.25 -6.38
N ALA A 106 -16.47 8.33 -6.98
CA ALA A 106 -17.05 7.16 -7.64
C ALA A 106 -17.67 6.20 -6.61
N PHE A 107 -17.00 6.00 -5.47
CA PHE A 107 -17.47 5.11 -4.41
C PHE A 107 -18.80 5.56 -3.80
N THR A 108 -19.01 6.87 -3.65
CA THR A 108 -20.28 7.42 -3.08
C THR A 108 -21.51 7.12 -3.93
N LYS A 109 -21.35 6.72 -5.20
CA LYS A 109 -22.43 6.44 -6.15
C LYS A 109 -22.82 4.95 -6.19
N LEU A 110 -22.08 4.10 -5.47
CA LEU A 110 -22.24 2.65 -5.50
C LEU A 110 -23.10 2.15 -4.32
N PRO A 111 -23.85 1.05 -4.51
CA PRO A 111 -24.57 0.41 -3.41
C PRO A 111 -23.60 -0.21 -2.40
N SER A 112 -24.07 -0.36 -1.16
CA SER A 112 -23.33 -1.08 -0.11
C SER A 112 -23.23 -2.57 -0.44
N CYS A 113 -22.02 -3.11 -0.37
CA CYS A 113 -21.76 -4.56 -0.43
C CYS A 113 -21.41 -5.15 0.94
N GLY A 114 -21.42 -4.34 2.00
CA GLY A 114 -21.11 -4.70 3.38
C GLY A 114 -20.70 -3.48 4.19
N VAL A 115 -20.66 -3.63 5.50
CA VAL A 115 -20.21 -2.54 6.39
C VAL A 115 -18.72 -2.30 6.23
N GLY A 116 -17.93 -3.36 6.09
CA GLY A 116 -16.47 -3.28 6.08
C GLY A 116 -15.90 -2.84 7.43
N GLY A 117 -14.68 -2.33 7.40
CA GLY A 117 -13.99 -1.87 8.60
C GLY A 117 -13.29 -2.97 9.36
N PRO A 118 -12.48 -2.60 10.38
CA PRO A 118 -11.60 -3.53 11.08
C PRO A 118 -12.35 -4.56 11.92
N MET A 119 -13.62 -4.34 12.23
CA MET A 119 -14.46 -5.28 12.99
C MET A 119 -15.23 -6.25 12.09
N ALA A 120 -15.21 -6.06 10.77
CA ALA A 120 -15.82 -6.98 9.82
C ALA A 120 -14.96 -8.25 9.72
N GLN A 121 -15.44 -9.35 10.31
CA GLN A 121 -14.71 -10.63 10.31
C GLN A 121 -15.23 -11.62 9.27
N ALA A 122 -16.29 -11.26 8.55
CA ALA A 122 -16.91 -12.08 7.52
C ALA A 122 -17.59 -11.22 6.47
N ALA A 123 -17.70 -11.78 5.27
CA ALA A 123 -18.43 -11.18 4.17
C ALA A 123 -19.94 -11.18 4.42
N GLU A 124 -20.62 -10.11 4.00
CA GLU A 124 -22.09 -10.00 4.04
C GLU A 124 -22.69 -10.46 2.70
N ALA A 125 -22.81 -11.77 2.52
CA ALA A 125 -23.13 -12.40 1.25
C ALA A 125 -24.44 -11.87 0.62
N GLU A 126 -25.46 -11.56 1.40
CA GLU A 126 -26.73 -10.99 0.89
C GLU A 126 -26.55 -9.61 0.27
N LYS A 127 -25.77 -8.73 0.90
CA LYS A 127 -25.43 -7.41 0.36
C LYS A 127 -24.57 -7.52 -0.89
N ILE A 128 -23.61 -8.46 -0.91
CA ILE A 128 -22.77 -8.73 -2.08
C ILE A 128 -23.66 -9.20 -3.24
N LEU A 129 -24.57 -10.15 -3.03
CA LEU A 129 -25.51 -10.63 -4.03
C LEU A 129 -26.42 -9.50 -4.56
N ALA A 130 -26.85 -8.60 -3.70
CA ALA A 130 -27.66 -7.44 -4.11
C ALA A 130 -26.92 -6.52 -5.09
N CYS A 131 -25.58 -6.48 -5.04
CA CYS A 131 -24.76 -5.78 -6.01
C CYS A 131 -24.64 -6.52 -7.36
N ASN A 132 -25.13 -7.77 -7.45
CA ASN A 132 -25.06 -8.61 -8.65
C ASN A 132 -23.66 -8.68 -9.29
N PRO A 133 -22.60 -9.08 -8.53
CA PRO A 133 -21.25 -9.16 -9.05
C PRO A 133 -21.08 -10.33 -10.04
N ASP A 134 -20.08 -10.24 -10.90
CA ASP A 134 -19.59 -11.35 -11.70
C ASP A 134 -18.23 -11.89 -11.21
N ILE A 135 -17.60 -11.16 -10.26
CA ILE A 135 -16.40 -11.58 -9.52
C ILE A 135 -16.32 -10.82 -8.18
N VAL A 136 -15.78 -11.49 -7.17
CA VAL A 136 -15.46 -10.87 -5.87
C VAL A 136 -13.96 -10.94 -5.61
N ILE A 137 -13.37 -9.83 -5.20
CA ILE A 137 -11.98 -9.73 -4.74
C ILE A 137 -12.02 -9.60 -3.22
N SER A 138 -11.32 -10.49 -2.51
CA SER A 138 -11.36 -10.61 -1.05
C SER A 138 -9.99 -10.46 -0.43
N GLU A 139 -9.93 -9.85 0.74
CA GLU A 139 -8.78 -9.84 1.66
C GLU A 139 -8.99 -10.70 2.91
N PHE A 140 -10.04 -11.48 2.95
CA PHE A 140 -10.20 -12.47 4.01
C PHE A 140 -9.33 -13.70 3.69
N GLU A 141 -8.09 -13.73 4.20
CA GLU A 141 -7.08 -14.77 3.94
C GLU A 141 -7.45 -16.11 4.66
N ASP A 142 -8.60 -16.70 4.31
CA ASP A 142 -9.11 -17.93 4.88
C ASP A 142 -9.70 -18.80 3.75
N VAL A 143 -9.14 -19.98 3.55
CA VAL A 143 -9.52 -20.91 2.46
C VAL A 143 -10.97 -21.35 2.61
N GLU A 144 -11.38 -21.79 3.81
CA GLU A 144 -12.72 -22.35 4.06
C GLU A 144 -13.79 -21.28 3.88
N LYS A 145 -13.57 -20.08 4.40
CA LYS A 145 -14.47 -18.93 4.24
C LYS A 145 -14.58 -18.49 2.78
N SER A 146 -13.45 -18.48 2.06
CA SER A 146 -13.43 -18.11 0.64
C SER A 146 -14.17 -19.12 -0.23
N ASP A 147 -14.02 -20.42 0.05
CA ASP A 147 -14.75 -21.49 -0.66
C ASP A 147 -16.25 -21.42 -0.36
N ALA A 148 -16.63 -21.27 0.91
CA ALA A 148 -18.03 -21.16 1.31
C ALA A 148 -18.69 -19.93 0.67
N LEU A 149 -18.00 -18.79 0.65
CA LEU A 149 -18.50 -17.57 0.03
C LEU A 149 -18.67 -17.75 -1.49
N GLN A 150 -17.67 -18.34 -2.17
CA GLN A 150 -17.76 -18.61 -3.61
C GLN A 150 -18.94 -19.52 -3.93
N GLN A 151 -19.15 -20.59 -3.14
CA GLN A 151 -20.29 -21.48 -3.31
C GLN A 151 -21.63 -20.74 -3.09
N GLN A 152 -21.72 -19.88 -2.07
CA GLN A 152 -22.93 -19.11 -1.76
C GLN A 152 -23.27 -18.09 -2.84
N LEU A 153 -22.28 -17.40 -3.39
CA LEU A 153 -22.45 -16.35 -4.40
C LEU A 153 -22.61 -16.90 -5.81
N GLY A 154 -22.08 -18.10 -6.09
CA GLY A 154 -22.09 -18.69 -7.42
C GLY A 154 -21.21 -17.97 -8.46
N VAL A 155 -20.28 -17.10 -8.00
CA VAL A 155 -19.30 -16.37 -8.82
C VAL A 155 -17.89 -16.58 -8.27
N PRO A 156 -16.83 -16.40 -9.06
CA PRO A 156 -15.46 -16.52 -8.56
C PRO A 156 -15.19 -15.57 -7.41
N VAL A 157 -14.60 -16.09 -6.34
CA VAL A 157 -14.05 -15.31 -5.22
C VAL A 157 -12.53 -15.47 -5.23
N ILE A 158 -11.81 -14.39 -5.41
CA ILE A 158 -10.35 -14.37 -5.48
C ILE A 158 -9.81 -13.74 -4.19
N THR A 159 -9.02 -14.49 -3.45
CA THR A 159 -8.40 -13.99 -2.23
C THR A 159 -7.03 -13.44 -2.55
N LEU A 160 -6.81 -12.17 -2.21
CA LEU A 160 -5.52 -11.51 -2.27
C LEU A 160 -4.74 -11.78 -0.98
N GLY A 161 -3.49 -11.40 -0.96
CA GLY A 161 -2.63 -11.45 0.23
C GLY A 161 -1.75 -10.23 0.30
N ALA A 162 -1.63 -9.67 1.49
CA ALA A 162 -0.86 -8.46 1.75
C ALA A 162 0.58 -8.75 2.17
N GLY A 163 0.79 -9.84 2.90
CA GLY A 163 2.09 -10.15 3.52
C GLY A 163 2.39 -9.30 4.75
N THR A 164 3.60 -9.44 5.27
CA THR A 164 4.07 -8.76 6.48
C THR A 164 5.04 -7.62 6.21
N ASP A 165 5.69 -7.62 5.05
CA ASP A 165 6.68 -6.61 4.63
C ASP A 165 6.06 -5.47 3.79
N GLY A 166 4.76 -5.26 3.93
CA GLY A 166 4.03 -4.16 3.29
C GLY A 166 4.20 -4.15 1.77
N VAL A 167 4.54 -2.99 1.21
CA VAL A 167 4.72 -2.80 -0.24
C VAL A 167 5.86 -3.64 -0.83
N PHE A 168 6.83 -4.06 -0.02
CA PHE A 168 7.99 -4.85 -0.45
C PHE A 168 7.78 -6.36 -0.30
N ASP A 169 6.60 -6.79 0.14
CA ASP A 169 6.26 -8.20 0.32
C ASP A 169 6.02 -8.92 -1.03
N ALA A 170 6.48 -10.16 -1.11
CA ALA A 170 6.23 -11.00 -2.28
C ALA A 170 4.73 -11.30 -2.47
N LYS A 171 3.92 -11.36 -1.42
CA LYS A 171 2.47 -11.53 -1.50
C LYS A 171 1.80 -10.30 -2.13
N PHE A 172 2.26 -9.07 -1.81
CA PHE A 172 1.78 -7.87 -2.49
C PHE A 172 2.04 -7.96 -4.00
N ALA A 173 3.29 -8.25 -4.39
CA ALA A 173 3.66 -8.41 -5.80
C ALA A 173 2.86 -9.53 -6.50
N GLY A 174 2.64 -10.65 -5.81
CA GLY A 174 1.79 -11.77 -6.26
C GLY A 174 0.35 -11.34 -6.48
N SER A 175 -0.24 -10.60 -5.54
CA SER A 175 -1.60 -10.06 -5.64
C SER A 175 -1.74 -9.09 -6.82
N MET A 176 -0.77 -8.21 -7.05
CA MET A 176 -0.77 -7.33 -8.24
C MET A 176 -0.71 -8.12 -9.53
N THR A 177 0.16 -9.13 -9.61
CA THR A 177 0.29 -10.02 -10.78
C THR A 177 -1.00 -10.80 -11.03
N LEU A 178 -1.62 -11.33 -9.98
CA LEU A 178 -2.90 -12.05 -10.05
C LEU A 178 -4.02 -11.15 -10.58
N LEU A 179 -4.16 -9.94 -10.02
CA LEU A 179 -5.13 -8.95 -10.51
C LEU A 179 -4.86 -8.58 -11.98
N GLY A 180 -3.58 -8.38 -12.35
CA GLY A 180 -3.19 -8.16 -13.76
C GLY A 180 -3.73 -9.22 -14.67
N LYS A 181 -3.52 -10.50 -14.34
CA LYS A 181 -4.00 -11.65 -15.11
C LYS A 181 -5.54 -11.71 -15.21
N ILE A 182 -6.24 -11.50 -14.09
CA ILE A 182 -7.71 -11.58 -14.03
C ILE A 182 -8.38 -10.48 -14.86
N PHE A 183 -7.84 -9.26 -14.81
CA PHE A 183 -8.43 -8.10 -15.47
C PHE A 183 -7.77 -7.76 -16.82
N ALA A 184 -6.93 -8.67 -17.38
CA ALA A 184 -6.16 -8.48 -18.62
C ALA A 184 -5.38 -7.15 -18.61
N ARG A 185 -4.64 -6.92 -17.51
CA ARG A 185 -3.81 -5.72 -17.26
C ARG A 185 -2.41 -6.11 -16.79
N GLU A 186 -1.87 -7.18 -17.34
CA GLU A 186 -0.57 -7.76 -16.97
C GLU A 186 0.55 -6.73 -17.07
N ASP A 187 0.55 -5.92 -18.13
CA ASP A 187 1.56 -4.87 -18.31
C ASP A 187 1.52 -3.83 -17.20
N LYS A 188 0.32 -3.40 -16.78
CA LYS A 188 0.17 -2.43 -15.67
C LYS A 188 0.67 -3.03 -14.36
N ALA A 189 0.33 -4.29 -14.10
CA ALA A 189 0.77 -5.01 -12.91
C ALA A 189 2.29 -5.19 -12.90
N ALA A 190 2.89 -5.62 -14.01
CA ALA A 190 4.33 -5.78 -14.14
C ALA A 190 5.09 -4.45 -13.98
N GLN A 191 4.56 -3.36 -14.53
CA GLN A 191 5.13 -2.01 -14.36
C GLN A 191 5.09 -1.54 -12.91
N LEU A 192 3.99 -1.81 -12.19
CA LEU A 192 3.88 -1.43 -10.77
C LEU A 192 4.83 -2.26 -9.90
N VAL A 193 4.86 -3.59 -10.08
CA VAL A 193 5.77 -4.48 -9.34
C VAL A 193 7.23 -4.11 -9.59
N LYS A 194 7.58 -3.86 -10.85
CA LYS A 194 8.93 -3.40 -11.20
C LYS A 194 9.25 -2.03 -10.58
N PHE A 195 8.32 -1.09 -10.62
CA PHE A 195 8.51 0.23 -10.01
C PHE A 195 8.85 0.10 -8.52
N VAL A 196 8.09 -0.69 -7.76
CA VAL A 196 8.37 -0.92 -6.32
C VAL A 196 9.74 -1.54 -6.10
N ALA A 197 10.12 -2.51 -6.94
CA ALA A 197 11.45 -3.14 -6.85
C ALA A 197 12.58 -2.15 -7.18
N ASP A 198 12.40 -1.32 -8.21
CA ASP A 198 13.36 -0.28 -8.59
C ASP A 198 13.52 0.78 -7.47
N GLU A 199 12.42 1.21 -6.84
CA GLU A 199 12.43 2.17 -5.73
C GLU A 199 13.19 1.59 -4.52
N ARG A 200 12.92 0.34 -4.17
CA ARG A 200 13.67 -0.37 -3.13
C ARG A 200 15.16 -0.40 -3.44
N ALA A 201 15.54 -0.85 -4.64
CA ALA A 201 16.93 -0.95 -5.06
C ALA A 201 17.62 0.43 -5.07
N ALA A 202 16.91 1.50 -5.45
CA ALA A 202 17.44 2.86 -5.44
C ALA A 202 17.75 3.36 -4.03
N ILE A 203 16.90 3.05 -3.05
CA ILE A 203 17.16 3.38 -1.64
C ILE A 203 18.34 2.56 -1.10
N GLU A 204 18.29 1.23 -1.26
CA GLU A 204 19.33 0.31 -0.78
C GLU A 204 20.72 0.66 -1.34
N ALA A 205 20.81 1.02 -2.63
CA ALA A 205 22.07 1.41 -3.27
C ALA A 205 22.70 2.67 -2.68
N ARG A 206 21.89 3.66 -2.26
CA ARG A 206 22.38 4.91 -1.67
C ARG A 206 22.95 4.71 -0.27
N VAL A 207 22.43 3.74 0.49
CA VAL A 207 22.86 3.47 1.87
C VAL A 207 23.88 2.35 2.01
N ALA A 208 24.12 1.57 0.95
CA ALA A 208 24.96 0.36 0.97
C ALA A 208 26.39 0.55 1.50
N ASN A 209 26.97 1.75 1.32
CA ASN A 209 28.34 2.04 1.73
C ASN A 209 28.44 2.91 2.99
N ILE A 210 27.32 3.18 3.67
CA ILE A 210 27.34 3.95 4.93
C ILE A 210 27.84 3.01 6.04
N PRO A 211 28.98 3.32 6.68
CA PRO A 211 29.51 2.49 7.75
C PRO A 211 28.54 2.38 8.92
N GLU A 212 28.47 1.24 9.57
CA GLU A 212 27.58 1.01 10.71
C GLU A 212 27.83 2.00 11.87
N ALA A 213 29.09 2.41 12.06
CA ALA A 213 29.47 3.37 13.09
C ALA A 213 28.93 4.79 12.84
N ASP A 214 28.63 5.12 11.58
CA ASP A 214 28.13 6.44 11.17
C ASP A 214 26.60 6.51 11.12
N LYS A 215 25.92 5.38 11.35
CA LYS A 215 24.46 5.33 11.35
C LYS A 215 23.88 5.84 12.67
N PRO A 216 23.01 6.85 12.64
CA PRO A 216 22.29 7.27 13.83
C PRO A 216 21.32 6.19 14.29
N SER A 217 21.08 6.12 15.62
CA SER A 217 20.08 5.23 16.19
C SER A 217 18.71 5.91 16.14
N VAL A 218 17.73 5.24 15.58
CA VAL A 218 16.40 5.80 15.32
C VAL A 218 15.32 5.05 16.11
N TYR A 219 14.40 5.79 16.69
CA TYR A 219 13.16 5.26 17.25
C TYR A 219 11.98 5.60 16.34
N ILE A 220 11.23 4.57 15.92
CA ILE A 220 9.93 4.78 15.29
C ILE A 220 8.86 4.81 16.38
N CYS A 221 8.22 5.95 16.53
CA CYS A 221 7.33 6.27 17.64
C CYS A 221 5.88 6.25 17.17
N GLY A 222 5.05 5.46 17.82
CA GLY A 222 3.62 5.54 17.67
C GLY A 222 3.06 4.91 16.40
N LEU A 223 3.67 3.80 15.91
CA LEU A 223 3.14 3.08 14.76
C LEU A 223 1.67 2.72 14.95
N GLY A 224 0.83 3.07 13.97
CA GLY A 224 -0.60 2.87 14.04
C GLY A 224 -0.98 1.38 14.05
N ASN A 225 -1.75 0.97 15.07
CA ASN A 225 -2.34 -0.35 15.16
C ASN A 225 -3.74 -0.25 15.78
N TRP A 226 -4.77 -0.49 15.00
CA TRP A 226 -6.18 -0.50 15.43
C TRP A 226 -6.64 0.78 16.16
N GLY A 227 -5.99 1.91 15.93
CA GLY A 227 -6.31 3.19 16.57
C GLY A 227 -5.93 3.31 18.05
N THR A 228 -5.22 2.32 18.62
CA THR A 228 -4.80 2.27 20.03
C THR A 228 -3.33 2.68 20.22
N THR A 229 -2.78 3.41 19.27
CA THR A 229 -1.36 3.78 19.27
C THR A 229 -1.06 4.90 20.26
N ASN A 230 0.11 4.80 20.90
CA ASN A 230 0.72 5.85 21.72
C ASN A 230 2.24 5.88 21.46
N HIS A 231 3.01 6.64 22.23
CA HIS A 231 4.45 6.80 22.04
C HIS A 231 5.26 5.50 22.23
N LEU A 232 4.72 4.50 22.91
CA LEU A 232 5.37 3.20 23.15
C LEU A 232 5.18 2.20 21.98
N MET A 233 4.20 2.46 21.09
CA MET A 233 3.95 1.60 19.94
C MET A 233 5.06 1.75 18.90
N THR A 234 5.69 0.63 18.55
CA THR A 234 6.86 0.59 17.67
C THR A 234 6.95 -0.76 16.94
N ALA A 235 8.00 -0.99 16.15
CA ALA A 235 8.27 -2.29 15.53
C ALA A 235 9.78 -2.54 15.45
N GLU A 236 10.21 -3.71 15.93
CA GLU A 236 11.62 -4.09 15.83
C GLU A 236 12.03 -4.36 14.39
N ASP A 237 11.18 -5.07 13.65
CA ASP A 237 11.40 -5.40 12.24
C ASP A 237 10.59 -4.46 11.32
N TYR A 238 10.76 -3.13 11.49
CA TYR A 238 10.09 -2.15 10.64
C TYR A 238 10.70 -2.16 9.25
N ILE A 239 9.91 -2.57 8.23
CA ILE A 239 10.40 -2.81 6.87
C ILE A 239 11.04 -1.57 6.25
N SER A 240 10.51 -0.38 6.51
CA SER A 240 11.08 0.87 6.01
C SER A 240 12.48 1.11 6.58
N PHE A 241 12.72 0.76 7.84
CA PHE A 241 14.06 0.84 8.45
C PHE A 241 15.01 -0.18 7.82
N ARG A 242 14.55 -1.42 7.58
CA ARG A 242 15.40 -2.43 6.91
C ARG A 242 15.84 -1.98 5.51
N VAL A 243 14.90 -1.48 4.71
CA VAL A 243 15.19 -1.02 3.33
C VAL A 243 16.08 0.21 3.33
N ALA A 244 15.83 1.16 4.23
CA ALA A 244 16.66 2.35 4.38
C ALA A 244 17.98 2.09 5.15
N GLY A 245 18.25 0.86 5.61
CA GLY A 245 19.47 0.53 6.33
C GLY A 245 19.64 1.27 7.66
N VAL A 246 18.52 1.58 8.32
CA VAL A 246 18.48 2.36 9.57
C VAL A 246 18.81 1.50 10.77
N LYS A 247 19.57 2.03 11.71
CA LYS A 247 19.84 1.41 13.00
C LYS A 247 18.68 1.63 13.94
N ASN A 248 17.84 0.60 14.11
CA ASN A 248 16.69 0.66 15.01
C ASN A 248 17.14 0.54 16.47
N VAL A 249 16.81 1.52 17.31
CA VAL A 249 17.25 1.56 18.71
C VAL A 249 16.68 0.42 19.56
N ILE A 250 15.55 -0.17 19.12
CA ILE A 250 14.91 -1.29 19.82
C ILE A 250 15.33 -2.67 19.33
N SER A 251 16.34 -2.76 18.45
CA SER A 251 16.81 -4.05 17.95
C SER A 251 17.20 -4.99 19.09
N GLY A 252 16.74 -6.24 19.06
CA GLY A 252 17.00 -7.27 20.04
C GLY A 252 16.02 -7.33 21.21
N LEU A 253 14.93 -6.57 21.20
CA LEU A 253 13.88 -6.66 22.23
C LEU A 253 12.89 -7.81 22.02
N GLY A 254 12.84 -8.42 20.82
CA GLY A 254 11.97 -9.55 20.50
C GLY A 254 10.51 -9.18 20.23
N ILE A 255 10.26 -7.93 19.83
CA ILE A 255 8.91 -7.45 19.48
C ILE A 255 8.49 -8.00 18.12
N GLN A 256 7.35 -8.69 18.11
CA GLN A 256 6.78 -9.26 16.89
C GLN A 256 5.77 -8.29 16.25
N GLY A 257 6.04 -7.88 15.01
CA GLY A 257 5.18 -6.93 14.30
C GLY A 257 5.16 -5.55 14.96
N ILE A 258 4.00 -4.88 14.92
CA ILE A 258 3.77 -3.61 15.64
C ILE A 258 3.29 -3.91 17.04
N GLY A 259 4.02 -3.46 18.05
CA GLY A 259 3.68 -3.70 19.46
C GLY A 259 4.28 -2.65 20.39
N PRO A 260 3.81 -2.59 21.65
CA PRO A 260 4.34 -1.66 22.63
C PRO A 260 5.65 -2.17 23.23
N ILE A 261 6.52 -1.23 23.60
CA ILE A 261 7.56 -1.47 24.60
C ILE A 261 7.06 -1.02 25.97
N GLU A 262 7.71 -1.50 27.04
CA GLU A 262 7.42 -1.03 28.39
C GLU A 262 7.93 0.40 28.59
N GLU A 263 7.23 1.19 29.41
CA GLU A 263 7.60 2.59 29.71
C GLU A 263 9.01 2.73 30.26
N GLU A 264 9.38 1.85 31.23
CA GLU A 264 10.74 1.81 31.79
C GLU A 264 11.79 1.59 30.69
N LYS A 265 11.45 0.75 29.69
CA LYS A 265 12.35 0.46 28.56
C LYS A 265 12.48 1.64 27.61
N PHE A 266 11.40 2.37 27.39
CA PHE A 266 11.42 3.61 26.61
C PHE A 266 12.37 4.63 27.25
N VAL A 267 12.25 4.85 28.57
CA VAL A 267 13.13 5.74 29.33
C VAL A 267 14.60 5.29 29.25
N ASP A 268 14.90 3.99 29.45
CA ASP A 268 16.25 3.43 29.37
C ASP A 268 16.92 3.62 27.98
N LEU A 269 16.13 3.64 26.92
CA LEU A 269 16.60 3.80 25.56
C LEU A 269 16.71 5.28 25.16
N GLY A 270 16.10 6.20 25.89
CA GLY A 270 15.99 7.61 25.52
C GLY A 270 17.31 8.26 25.14
N GLU A 271 18.36 8.10 25.95
CA GLU A 271 19.71 8.63 25.70
C GLU A 271 20.37 8.08 24.41
N LYS A 272 19.86 6.96 23.86
CA LYS A 272 20.37 6.32 22.65
C LYS A 272 19.59 6.72 21.40
N MET A 273 18.48 7.42 21.55
CA MET A 273 17.64 7.85 20.43
C MET A 273 18.27 9.11 19.80
N ASP A 274 19.03 8.96 18.72
CA ASP A 274 19.58 10.09 17.98
C ASP A 274 18.50 10.82 17.18
N ILE A 275 17.55 10.07 16.62
CA ILE A 275 16.41 10.57 15.83
C ILE A 275 15.13 9.88 16.33
N MET A 276 14.03 10.62 16.44
CA MET A 276 12.70 10.08 16.65
C MET A 276 11.84 10.37 15.41
N ILE A 277 11.22 9.34 14.85
CA ILE A 277 10.23 9.50 13.78
C ILE A 277 8.87 9.15 14.35
N LEU A 278 7.96 10.11 14.34
CA LEU A 278 6.61 9.97 14.87
C LEU A 278 5.64 9.62 13.74
N ASP A 279 4.90 8.52 13.88
CA ASP A 279 3.79 8.21 13.00
C ASP A 279 2.61 9.17 13.30
N ALA A 280 2.10 9.82 12.26
CA ALA A 280 1.00 10.77 12.37
C ALA A 280 -0.27 10.15 13.01
N ALA A 281 -0.47 8.83 12.93
CA ALA A 281 -1.60 8.15 13.57
C ALA A 281 -1.60 8.28 15.10
N ALA A 282 -0.41 8.44 15.72
CA ALA A 282 -0.27 8.50 17.17
C ALA A 282 -0.53 9.90 17.75
N VAL A 283 -0.39 10.94 16.94
CA VAL A 283 -0.38 12.34 17.44
C VAL A 283 -1.62 12.66 18.28
N LYS A 284 -2.81 12.27 17.82
CA LYS A 284 -4.06 12.52 18.56
C LYS A 284 -4.12 11.87 19.95
N ASN A 285 -3.39 10.76 20.14
CA ASN A 285 -3.34 10.03 21.41
C ASN A 285 -2.18 10.50 22.28
N ILE A 286 -1.07 10.94 21.67
CA ILE A 286 0.10 11.43 22.38
C ILE A 286 -0.15 12.85 22.94
N LYS A 287 -0.85 13.73 22.19
CA LYS A 287 -1.13 15.10 22.66
C LYS A 287 -1.77 15.19 24.04
N PRO A 288 -2.83 14.41 24.37
CA PRO A 288 -3.37 14.40 25.74
C PRO A 288 -2.38 13.89 26.78
N LEU A 289 -1.61 12.84 26.47
CA LEU A 289 -0.59 12.31 27.39
C LEU A 289 0.50 13.34 27.67
N TYR A 290 0.97 14.03 26.64
CA TYR A 290 1.95 15.10 26.77
C TYR A 290 1.41 16.30 27.58
N ALA A 291 0.13 16.62 27.45
CA ALA A 291 -0.50 17.66 28.24
C ALA A 291 -0.60 17.30 29.73
N GLU A 292 -0.73 16.00 30.06
CA GLU A 292 -0.73 15.49 31.44
C GLU A 292 0.70 15.38 32.01
N ASP A 293 1.66 14.95 31.20
CA ASP A 293 3.08 14.83 31.55
C ASP A 293 3.97 15.42 30.45
N PRO A 294 4.24 16.75 30.48
CA PRO A 294 5.15 17.39 29.54
C PRO A 294 6.59 16.86 29.59
N GLY A 295 6.97 16.20 30.70
CA GLY A 295 8.29 15.59 30.88
C GLY A 295 8.44 14.19 30.26
N MET A 296 7.40 13.61 29.68
CA MET A 296 7.41 12.21 29.17
C MET A 296 8.50 11.91 28.15
N PHE A 297 9.04 12.91 27.47
CA PHE A 297 10.13 12.79 26.50
C PHE A 297 11.47 13.36 26.98
N ASP A 298 11.59 13.83 28.23
CA ASP A 298 12.80 14.50 28.74
C ASP A 298 14.04 13.61 28.74
N THR A 299 13.88 12.29 28.79
CA THR A 299 14.99 11.33 28.68
C THR A 299 15.44 11.09 27.25
N CYS A 300 14.65 11.52 26.24
CA CYS A 300 14.92 11.22 24.85
C CYS A 300 15.89 12.25 24.25
N LYS A 301 17.10 11.84 23.93
CA LYS A 301 18.12 12.66 23.27
C LYS A 301 17.61 13.33 21.99
N ALA A 302 16.85 12.60 21.17
CA ALA A 302 16.24 13.15 19.96
C ALA A 302 15.30 14.31 20.27
N TRP A 303 14.50 14.21 21.33
CA TRP A 303 13.60 15.27 21.76
C TRP A 303 14.37 16.50 22.25
N GLN A 304 15.33 16.31 23.14
CA GLN A 304 16.18 17.38 23.69
C GLN A 304 16.91 18.17 22.60
N ASN A 305 17.33 17.48 21.51
CA ASN A 305 18.06 18.07 20.39
C ASN A 305 17.14 18.56 19.27
N GLY A 306 15.82 18.40 19.40
CA GLY A 306 14.84 18.74 18.37
C GLY A 306 14.96 17.86 17.11
N GLU A 307 15.51 16.64 17.22
CA GLU A 307 15.62 15.68 16.12
C GLU A 307 14.38 14.76 16.06
N VAL A 308 13.20 15.39 16.03
CA VAL A 308 11.89 14.74 15.97
C VAL A 308 11.22 15.07 14.65
N TYR A 309 10.75 14.04 13.96
CA TYR A 309 10.19 14.15 12.62
C TYR A 309 8.83 13.46 12.53
N LEU A 310 7.98 13.89 11.60
CA LEU A 310 6.66 13.33 11.37
C LEU A 310 6.63 12.58 10.05
N GLU A 311 6.23 11.30 10.09
CA GLU A 311 5.86 10.55 8.90
C GLU A 311 4.34 10.41 8.77
N MET A 312 3.86 10.05 7.56
CA MET A 312 2.44 9.86 7.33
C MET A 312 1.96 8.51 7.88
N ALA A 313 0.76 8.52 8.45
CA ALA A 313 0.08 7.31 8.87
C ALA A 313 -0.19 6.40 7.66
N TYR A 314 0.47 5.25 7.61
CA TYR A 314 0.30 4.31 6.50
C TYR A 314 -0.68 3.16 6.83
N ASN A 315 -0.92 2.86 8.10
CA ASN A 315 -1.77 1.77 8.52
C ASN A 315 -3.19 2.27 8.86
N ALA A 316 -4.03 2.35 7.83
CA ALA A 316 -5.43 2.79 7.94
C ALA A 316 -6.32 1.92 7.07
N TYR A 317 -7.15 1.09 7.71
CA TYR A 317 -7.91 0.03 7.05
C TYR A 317 -6.97 -0.83 6.19
N TYR A 318 -6.00 -1.45 6.86
CA TYR A 318 -4.81 -2.10 6.35
C TYR A 318 -3.77 -1.14 5.72
N THR A 319 -2.69 -1.68 5.17
CA THR A 319 -1.54 -0.90 4.68
C THR A 319 -1.91 -0.05 3.44
N ASN A 320 -1.69 1.26 3.51
CA ASN A 320 -1.60 2.12 2.34
C ASN A 320 -0.20 1.96 1.75
N TYR A 321 -0.06 1.10 0.73
CA TYR A 321 1.23 0.67 0.19
C TYR A 321 2.04 1.82 -0.41
N GLU A 322 1.36 2.75 -1.08
CA GLU A 322 1.96 3.97 -1.61
C GLU A 322 2.52 4.86 -0.49
N ILE A 323 1.80 5.01 0.63
CA ILE A 323 2.30 5.78 1.79
C ILE A 323 3.50 5.07 2.43
N ALA A 324 3.45 3.75 2.59
CA ALA A 324 4.57 2.98 3.14
C ALA A 324 5.85 3.13 2.30
N LEU A 325 5.72 3.18 0.97
CA LEU A 325 6.84 3.44 0.07
C LEU A 325 7.39 4.86 0.24
N ILE A 326 6.51 5.86 0.32
CA ILE A 326 6.91 7.26 0.50
C ILE A 326 7.55 7.45 1.89
N ASN A 327 7.01 6.85 2.95
CA ASN A 327 7.61 6.84 4.29
C ASN A 327 9.04 6.29 4.25
N THR A 328 9.30 5.23 3.47
CA THR A 328 10.64 4.68 3.33
C THR A 328 11.62 5.70 2.73
N TRP A 329 11.21 6.46 1.72
CA TRP A 329 12.00 7.57 1.15
C TRP A 329 12.20 8.71 2.14
N PHE A 330 11.16 9.08 2.87
CA PHE A 330 11.23 10.11 3.90
C PHE A 330 12.21 9.73 5.02
N ILE A 331 12.11 8.50 5.53
CA ILE A 331 12.99 7.95 6.56
C ILE A 331 14.44 7.98 6.07
N ALA A 332 14.71 7.48 4.87
CA ALA A 332 16.05 7.48 4.30
C ALA A 332 16.62 8.89 4.17
N LYS A 333 15.82 9.86 3.69
CA LYS A 333 16.23 11.26 3.58
C LYS A 333 16.47 11.92 4.94
N THR A 334 15.65 11.60 5.94
CA THR A 334 15.77 12.15 7.30
C THR A 334 17.03 11.63 7.99
N VAL A 335 17.28 10.33 7.87
CA VAL A 335 18.42 9.67 8.55
C VAL A 335 19.75 9.93 7.83
N TYR A 336 19.73 10.05 6.50
CA TYR A 336 20.94 10.21 5.66
C TYR A 336 20.79 11.41 4.70
N PRO A 337 20.72 12.65 5.21
CA PRO A 337 20.43 13.83 4.40
C PRO A 337 21.45 14.07 3.29
N ASP A 338 22.73 13.72 3.49
CA ASP A 338 23.77 13.87 2.47
C ASP A 338 23.56 12.92 1.29
N ALA A 339 23.06 11.70 1.53
CA ALA A 339 22.82 10.71 0.48
C ALA A 339 21.51 10.91 -0.27
N PHE A 340 20.57 11.67 0.30
CA PHE A 340 19.21 11.88 -0.23
C PHE A 340 18.85 13.37 -0.37
N GLY A 341 19.82 14.29 -0.36
CA GLY A 341 19.56 15.73 -0.45
C GLY A 341 18.85 16.18 -1.73
N ASP A 342 19.00 15.41 -2.80
CA ASP A 342 18.36 15.62 -4.11
C ASP A 342 16.87 15.23 -4.13
N ILE A 343 16.36 14.53 -3.12
CA ILE A 343 14.99 14.03 -3.11
C ILE A 343 14.03 15.15 -2.65
N ASP A 344 13.11 15.53 -3.53
CA ASP A 344 11.93 16.32 -3.19
C ASP A 344 10.78 15.39 -2.83
N LEU A 345 10.33 15.43 -1.57
CA LEU A 345 9.30 14.54 -1.06
C LEU A 345 7.92 14.81 -1.66
N THR A 346 7.62 16.05 -2.04
CA THR A 346 6.36 16.38 -2.71
C THR A 346 6.34 15.78 -4.10
N ALA A 347 7.44 15.94 -4.86
CA ALA A 347 7.59 15.34 -6.17
C ALA A 347 7.57 13.81 -6.09
N LYS A 348 8.26 13.21 -5.11
CA LYS A 348 8.26 11.75 -4.87
C LYS A 348 6.87 11.23 -4.51
N THR A 349 6.13 11.93 -3.65
CA THR A 349 4.73 11.59 -3.33
C THR A 349 3.86 11.59 -4.58
N ASN A 350 3.98 12.61 -5.43
CA ASN A 350 3.25 12.68 -6.68
C ASN A 350 3.66 11.58 -7.67
N GLU A 351 4.94 11.25 -7.75
CA GLU A 351 5.43 10.15 -8.58
C GLU A 351 4.83 8.80 -8.14
N VAL A 352 4.93 8.48 -6.85
CA VAL A 352 4.41 7.23 -6.30
C VAL A 352 2.90 7.14 -6.49
N THR A 353 2.14 8.16 -6.10
CA THR A 353 0.67 8.13 -6.21
C THR A 353 0.22 8.05 -7.67
N ARG A 354 0.93 8.68 -8.61
CA ARG A 354 0.66 8.54 -10.05
C ARG A 354 0.92 7.10 -10.53
N LYS A 355 1.96 6.42 -10.03
CA LYS A 355 2.25 5.02 -10.39
C LYS A 355 1.19 4.05 -9.87
N PHE A 356 0.74 4.24 -8.64
CA PHE A 356 -0.26 3.37 -8.01
C PHE A 356 -1.68 3.69 -8.49
N LEU A 357 -2.08 4.95 -8.50
CA LEU A 357 -3.47 5.41 -8.65
C LEU A 357 -3.75 6.23 -9.91
N GLY A 358 -2.71 6.50 -10.71
CA GLY A 358 -2.86 7.26 -11.96
C GLY A 358 -3.00 8.77 -11.78
N THR A 359 -2.89 9.29 -10.56
CA THR A 359 -3.05 10.72 -10.26
C THR A 359 -2.05 11.21 -9.19
N GLU A 360 -1.78 12.51 -9.18
CA GLU A 360 -0.92 13.17 -8.20
C GLU A 360 -1.74 13.57 -6.98
N LEU A 361 -1.31 13.15 -5.79
CA LEU A 361 -2.08 13.32 -4.56
C LEU A 361 -1.31 14.02 -3.42
N ALA A 362 -0.09 14.50 -3.62
CA ALA A 362 0.69 15.09 -2.54
C ALA A 362 -0.10 16.21 -1.82
N THR A 363 -0.68 17.15 -2.56
CA THR A 363 -1.48 18.24 -1.99
C THR A 363 -2.68 17.73 -1.20
N ALA A 364 -3.40 16.75 -1.72
CA ALA A 364 -4.59 16.19 -1.06
C ALA A 364 -4.21 15.42 0.21
N ILE A 365 -3.12 14.62 0.17
CA ILE A 365 -2.62 13.86 1.31
C ILE A 365 -2.17 14.82 2.42
N PHE A 366 -1.39 15.84 2.09
CA PHE A 366 -0.84 16.78 3.09
C PHE A 366 -1.93 17.69 3.67
N ALA A 367 -3.04 17.92 2.96
CA ALA A 367 -4.19 18.65 3.45
C ALA A 367 -5.10 17.84 4.39
N CYS A 368 -4.92 16.52 4.49
CA CYS A 368 -5.69 15.72 5.45
C CYS A 368 -5.38 16.16 6.89
N PRO A 369 -6.38 16.28 7.78
CA PRO A 369 -6.17 16.76 9.15
C PRO A 369 -5.09 15.99 9.92
N SER A 370 -5.01 14.66 9.75
CA SER A 370 -4.02 13.82 10.43
C SER A 370 -2.65 13.81 9.76
N SER A 371 -2.48 14.52 8.65
CA SER A 371 -1.17 14.67 8.01
C SER A 371 -0.37 15.84 8.58
N PHE A 372 -0.99 16.72 9.36
CA PHE A 372 -0.36 17.87 10.00
C PHE A 372 0.53 18.72 9.05
N GLY A 373 0.15 18.80 7.78
CA GLY A 373 0.88 19.53 6.74
C GLY A 373 1.88 18.68 5.93
N GLY A 374 2.05 17.42 6.27
CA GLY A 374 2.93 16.49 5.52
C GLY A 374 4.19 16.08 6.29
N TYR A 375 5.15 15.54 5.57
CA TYR A 375 6.45 15.10 6.09
C TYR A 375 7.29 16.26 6.57
N GLY A 376 7.92 16.18 7.73
CA GLY A 376 8.80 17.23 8.17
C GLY A 376 9.39 17.05 9.58
N LYS A 377 10.32 17.93 9.89
CA LYS A 377 10.85 18.09 11.23
C LYS A 377 9.79 18.81 12.08
N LEU A 378 9.53 18.33 13.27
CA LEU A 378 8.59 18.94 14.20
C LEU A 378 9.28 20.00 15.06
N ASP A 379 8.58 21.09 15.26
CA ASP A 379 8.89 22.02 16.34
C ASP A 379 8.22 21.49 17.62
N THR A 380 9.00 20.79 18.44
CA THR A 380 8.52 20.15 19.67
C THR A 380 7.95 21.14 20.68
N ASP A 381 8.42 22.40 20.66
CA ASP A 381 7.97 23.46 21.59
C ASP A 381 6.54 23.93 21.27
N THR A 382 6.08 23.75 20.03
CA THR A 382 4.76 24.23 19.60
C THR A 382 3.82 23.15 19.11
N PHE A 383 4.33 22.03 18.60
CA PHE A 383 3.50 21.00 17.95
C PHE A 383 2.55 20.29 18.92
N PHE A 384 2.96 20.08 20.18
CA PHE A 384 2.16 19.39 21.18
C PHE A 384 1.34 20.33 22.07
N HIS A 385 1.58 21.65 22.01
CA HIS A 385 0.81 22.71 22.66
C HIS A 385 -0.27 23.29 21.74
#